data_9a1b9253d5cb2676d7dd46167a11fd17
#
_entry.id   9a1b9253d5cb2676d7dd46167a11fd17
#
_cell.length_a   1.000
_cell.length_b   1.000
_cell.length_c   1.000
_cell.angle_alpha   90.00
_cell.angle_beta   90.00
_cell.angle_gamma   90.00
#
_symmetry.space_group_name_H-M   'P 1'
#
loop_
_entity.id
_entity.type
_entity.pdbx_description
1 polymer ?
#
loop_
_entity_poly.entity_id
_entity_poly.type
_entity_poly.pdbx_seq_one_letter_code
_entity_poly.pdbx_strand_id
1 'polypeptide(L)'
;MTNRPAEEHSTEPAVERRRRQISCKNGAAMLSLVSETFSGWSNQIEITQELIDQFATLSGDNYWIHTDPVKAHRESPFGATIAHGWLVQILISRMQLPLDYEITDFKNMVNYGSDRMRFVCPVPSGCRIHARNRIKAVQAVKSGIQLTMEINIHVVGQERPSVINDQLILYM
;
A
#
# COMPACT_ATOMS: atom_id res chain seq x y z
N MET A 1 9.06 15.67 47.67
CA MET A 1 8.19 16.38 46.68
C MET A 1 9.11 17.03 45.69
N THR A 2 9.41 16.39 44.58
CA THR A 2 10.22 16.93 43.50
C THR A 2 9.37 16.94 42.23
N ASN A 3 8.99 18.13 41.84
CA ASN A 3 8.20 18.44 40.67
C ASN A 3 9.10 18.28 39.43
N ARG A 4 8.80 17.32 38.53
CA ARG A 4 9.38 17.26 37.18
C ARG A 4 8.51 18.10 36.24
N PRO A 5 9.07 19.00 35.44
CA PRO A 5 8.32 19.70 34.42
C PRO A 5 7.97 18.75 33.27
N ALA A 6 6.77 18.87 32.72
CA ALA A 6 6.31 18.18 31.54
C ALA A 6 7.13 18.66 30.33
N GLU A 7 7.69 17.73 29.58
CA GLU A 7 8.30 18.01 28.28
C GLU A 7 7.18 18.30 27.27
N GLU A 8 7.09 19.56 26.86
CA GLU A 8 6.27 19.99 25.74
C GLU A 8 6.86 19.41 24.45
N HIS A 9 6.16 18.45 23.86
CA HIS A 9 6.43 18.02 22.49
C HIS A 9 5.99 19.12 21.54
N SER A 10 6.94 19.94 21.10
CA SER A 10 6.74 20.88 20.01
C SER A 10 6.58 20.08 18.70
N THR A 11 5.34 19.96 18.25
CA THR A 11 5.03 19.51 16.89
C THR A 11 5.32 20.67 15.93
N GLU A 12 6.53 20.73 15.38
CA GLU A 12 6.79 21.56 14.21
C GLU A 12 5.88 21.12 13.06
N PRO A 13 5.20 22.05 12.37
CA PRO A 13 4.38 21.70 11.22
C PRO A 13 5.31 21.15 10.13
N ALA A 14 5.01 19.93 9.62
CA ALA A 14 5.71 19.35 8.50
C ALA A 14 5.67 20.36 7.34
N VAL A 15 6.84 20.85 6.94
CA VAL A 15 6.98 21.70 5.75
C VAL A 15 6.45 20.90 4.58
N GLU A 16 5.30 21.28 4.04
CA GLU A 16 4.66 20.69 2.88
C GLU A 16 5.59 20.92 1.69
N ARG A 17 6.48 19.92 1.42
CA ARG A 17 7.38 19.97 0.27
C ARG A 17 6.51 19.97 -0.98
N ARG A 18 6.53 21.06 -1.72
CA ARG A 18 5.79 21.21 -2.98
C ARG A 18 6.21 20.08 -3.91
N ARG A 19 5.24 19.20 -4.25
CA ARG A 19 5.48 18.06 -5.16
C ARG A 19 5.87 18.58 -6.54
N ARG A 20 6.80 17.89 -7.17
CA ARG A 20 7.24 18.19 -8.55
C ARG A 20 6.09 17.87 -9.52
N GLN A 21 5.62 18.87 -10.25
CA GLN A 21 4.57 18.71 -11.27
C GLN A 21 5.16 18.04 -12.52
N ILE A 22 4.56 16.94 -12.97
CA ILE A 22 4.98 16.18 -14.16
C ILE A 22 3.80 16.01 -15.09
N SER A 23 3.87 16.68 -16.22
CA SER A 23 2.85 16.54 -17.27
C SER A 23 2.87 15.14 -17.88
N CYS A 24 1.73 14.45 -17.91
CA CYS A 24 1.61 13.15 -18.59
C CYS A 24 1.87 13.26 -20.10
N LYS A 25 1.77 14.46 -20.69
CA LYS A 25 2.06 14.72 -22.12
C LYS A 25 3.57 14.83 -22.39
N ASN A 26 4.40 14.99 -21.37
CA ASN A 26 5.86 15.03 -21.50
C ASN A 26 6.45 13.64 -21.23
N GLY A 27 6.60 12.85 -22.30
CA GLY A 27 7.11 11.48 -22.19
C GLY A 27 8.50 11.37 -21.55
N ALA A 28 9.40 12.32 -21.79
CA ALA A 28 10.74 12.35 -21.19
C ALA A 28 10.66 12.59 -19.67
N ALA A 29 9.80 13.53 -19.23
CA ALA A 29 9.57 13.78 -17.82
C ALA A 29 8.90 12.58 -17.12
N MET A 30 7.96 11.92 -17.79
CA MET A 30 7.34 10.68 -17.29
C MET A 30 8.36 9.54 -17.16
N LEU A 31 9.22 9.34 -18.15
CA LEU A 31 10.29 8.33 -18.11
C LEU A 31 11.29 8.58 -16.97
N SER A 32 11.52 9.85 -16.58
CA SER A 32 12.39 10.19 -15.45
C SER A 32 11.88 9.72 -14.08
N LEU A 33 10.63 9.26 -13.99
CA LEU A 33 10.06 8.66 -12.78
C LEU A 33 10.52 7.22 -12.56
N VAL A 34 11.01 6.54 -13.60
CA VAL A 34 11.44 5.14 -13.49
C VAL A 34 12.64 5.06 -12.54
N SER A 35 12.56 4.17 -11.56
CA SER A 35 13.55 4.03 -10.51
C SER A 35 13.67 2.60 -10.01
N GLU A 36 14.88 2.18 -9.67
CA GLU A 36 15.13 0.93 -8.94
C GLU A 36 14.98 1.13 -7.43
N THR A 37 14.95 2.37 -6.96
CA THR A 37 14.83 2.69 -5.54
C THR A 37 13.37 2.84 -5.14
N PHE A 38 12.98 2.19 -4.06
CA PHE A 38 11.65 2.36 -3.46
C PHE A 38 11.53 3.70 -2.74
N SER A 39 10.31 4.21 -2.68
CA SER A 39 9.93 5.34 -1.82
C SER A 39 10.17 5.03 -0.34
N GLY A 40 10.05 6.04 0.52
CA GLY A 40 9.82 5.84 1.95
C GLY A 40 8.52 5.07 2.23
N TRP A 41 8.29 4.75 3.49
CA TRP A 41 7.09 4.03 3.93
C TRP A 41 5.86 4.93 3.99
N SER A 42 4.70 4.37 3.69
CA SER A 42 3.40 5.00 3.91
C SER A 42 3.06 5.10 5.42
N ASN A 43 1.92 5.73 5.74
CA ASN A 43 1.27 5.53 7.03
C ASN A 43 0.99 4.03 7.28
N GLN A 44 0.82 3.68 8.55
CA GLN A 44 0.49 2.32 8.99
C GLN A 44 -1.02 2.14 9.08
N ILE A 45 -1.50 0.93 8.78
CA ILE A 45 -2.89 0.49 8.93
C ILE A 45 -2.89 -0.75 9.81
N GLU A 46 -3.70 -0.75 10.86
CA GLU A 46 -3.93 -1.91 11.70
C GLU A 46 -4.91 -2.89 11.02
N ILE A 47 -4.59 -4.16 11.05
CA ILE A 47 -5.42 -5.24 10.51
C ILE A 47 -6.17 -5.90 11.66
N THR A 48 -7.33 -5.37 11.99
CA THR A 48 -8.17 -5.91 13.05
C THR A 48 -8.98 -7.12 12.57
N GLN A 49 -9.41 -8.00 13.49
CA GLN A 49 -10.31 -9.11 13.16
C GLN A 49 -11.62 -8.58 12.58
N GLU A 50 -12.15 -7.49 13.12
CA GLU A 50 -13.36 -6.86 12.59
C GLU A 50 -13.24 -6.48 11.11
N LEU A 51 -12.10 -5.92 10.70
CA LEU A 51 -11.83 -5.57 9.30
C LEU A 51 -11.79 -6.82 8.41
N ILE A 52 -11.23 -7.92 8.91
CA ILE A 52 -11.19 -9.22 8.22
C ILE A 52 -12.61 -9.76 8.07
N ASP A 53 -13.43 -9.72 9.12
CA ASP A 53 -14.81 -10.22 9.12
C ASP A 53 -15.72 -9.41 8.18
N GLN A 54 -15.52 -8.08 8.14
CA GLN A 54 -16.21 -7.20 7.17
C GLN A 54 -15.86 -7.60 5.73
N PHE A 55 -14.60 -7.88 5.45
CA PHE A 55 -14.19 -8.31 4.12
C PHE A 55 -14.69 -9.71 3.79
N ALA A 56 -14.69 -10.65 4.75
CA ALA A 56 -15.27 -11.97 4.59
C ALA A 56 -16.76 -11.90 4.22
N THR A 57 -17.50 -11.03 4.89
CA THR A 57 -18.92 -10.78 4.59
C THR A 57 -19.11 -10.19 3.19
N LEU A 58 -18.29 -9.21 2.82
CA LEU A 58 -18.36 -8.56 1.52
C LEU A 58 -18.00 -9.48 0.35
N SER A 59 -16.94 -10.28 0.51
CA SER A 59 -16.40 -11.16 -0.54
C SER A 59 -17.08 -12.53 -0.62
N GLY A 60 -17.73 -12.98 0.48
CA GLY A 60 -18.24 -14.34 0.64
C GLY A 60 -17.17 -15.36 1.02
N ASP A 61 -15.90 -14.97 1.17
CA ASP A 61 -14.82 -15.85 1.59
C ASP A 61 -14.78 -15.97 3.12
N ASN A 62 -15.55 -16.91 3.64
CA ASN A 62 -15.67 -17.18 5.06
C ASN A 62 -14.79 -18.36 5.52
N TYR A 63 -13.68 -18.62 4.83
CA TYR A 63 -12.81 -19.72 5.22
C TYR A 63 -12.27 -19.51 6.64
N TRP A 64 -12.28 -20.56 7.47
CA TRP A 64 -12.03 -20.51 8.90
C TRP A 64 -10.70 -19.84 9.29
N ILE A 65 -9.68 -19.92 8.42
CA ILE A 65 -8.37 -19.31 8.67
C ILE A 65 -8.44 -17.78 8.78
N HIS A 66 -9.52 -17.19 8.28
CA HIS A 66 -9.79 -15.75 8.33
C HIS A 66 -10.78 -15.41 9.46
N THR A 67 -11.78 -16.28 9.69
CA THR A 67 -13.00 -15.92 10.44
C THR A 67 -13.19 -16.64 11.77
N ASP A 68 -12.33 -17.60 12.12
CA ASP A 68 -12.42 -18.34 13.37
C ASP A 68 -11.14 -18.21 14.21
N PRO A 69 -11.03 -17.18 15.07
CA PRO A 69 -9.85 -16.97 15.90
C PRO A 69 -9.52 -18.12 16.84
N VAL A 70 -10.54 -18.81 17.37
CA VAL A 70 -10.35 -19.92 18.30
C VAL A 70 -9.73 -21.12 17.59
N LYS A 71 -10.28 -21.48 16.43
CA LYS A 71 -9.75 -22.56 15.61
C LYS A 71 -8.36 -22.17 15.05
N ALA A 72 -8.18 -20.94 14.56
CA ALA A 72 -6.94 -20.47 14.01
C ALA A 72 -5.80 -20.48 15.05
N HIS A 73 -6.07 -20.14 16.30
CA HIS A 73 -5.08 -20.23 17.37
C HIS A 73 -4.56 -21.66 17.58
N ARG A 74 -5.44 -22.67 17.44
CA ARG A 74 -5.08 -24.08 17.67
C ARG A 74 -4.49 -24.78 16.46
N GLU A 75 -5.01 -24.49 15.25
CA GLU A 75 -4.84 -25.31 14.06
C GLU A 75 -4.12 -24.58 12.92
N SER A 76 -4.10 -23.22 12.94
CA SER A 76 -3.40 -22.46 11.91
C SER A 76 -1.89 -22.55 12.11
N PRO A 77 -1.11 -22.74 11.03
CA PRO A 77 0.35 -22.69 11.10
C PRO A 77 0.87 -21.30 11.47
N PHE A 78 0.00 -20.29 11.53
CA PHE A 78 0.34 -18.91 11.86
C PHE A 78 -0.01 -18.54 13.31
N GLY A 79 -0.67 -19.44 14.06
CA GLY A 79 -1.07 -19.23 15.46
C GLY A 79 -2.18 -18.20 15.67
N ALA A 80 -2.71 -17.63 14.61
CA ALA A 80 -3.78 -16.63 14.60
C ALA A 80 -4.55 -16.68 13.28
N THR A 81 -5.67 -15.96 13.19
CA THR A 81 -6.29 -15.66 11.91
C THR A 81 -5.40 -14.76 11.08
N ILE A 82 -5.52 -14.86 9.76
CA ILE A 82 -4.79 -14.02 8.81
C ILE A 82 -5.77 -13.25 7.91
N ALA A 83 -5.37 -12.08 7.45
CA ALA A 83 -6.15 -11.31 6.49
C ALA A 83 -6.16 -12.00 5.11
N HIS A 84 -7.28 -11.85 4.39
CA HIS A 84 -7.34 -12.20 2.97
C HIS A 84 -6.31 -11.40 2.19
N GLY A 85 -5.62 -12.03 1.25
CA GLY A 85 -4.64 -11.32 0.44
C GLY A 85 -5.24 -10.13 -0.33
N TRP A 86 -6.45 -10.28 -0.83
CA TRP A 86 -7.18 -9.21 -1.50
C TRP A 86 -7.58 -8.06 -0.56
N LEU A 87 -7.94 -8.34 0.69
CA LEU A 87 -8.15 -7.31 1.69
C LEU A 87 -6.88 -6.45 1.84
N VAL A 88 -5.74 -7.10 2.04
CA VAL A 88 -4.45 -6.39 2.18
C VAL A 88 -4.17 -5.52 0.96
N GLN A 89 -4.44 -6.04 -0.25
CA GLN A 89 -4.23 -5.29 -1.50
C GLN A 89 -5.15 -4.07 -1.62
N ILE A 90 -6.43 -4.17 -1.34
CA ILE A 90 -7.36 -3.03 -1.50
C ILE A 90 -7.09 -1.92 -0.48
N LEU A 91 -6.49 -2.23 0.67
CA LEU A 91 -6.12 -1.25 1.67
C LEU A 91 -5.03 -0.27 1.20
N ILE A 92 -4.37 -0.53 0.07
CA ILE A 92 -3.43 0.42 -0.55
C ILE A 92 -4.09 1.80 -0.77
N SER A 93 -5.38 1.85 -1.04
CA SER A 93 -6.13 3.10 -1.20
C SER A 93 -6.20 3.96 0.08
N ARG A 94 -5.95 3.36 1.25
CA ARG A 94 -5.87 4.04 2.55
C ARG A 94 -4.44 4.41 2.94
N MET A 95 -3.45 3.94 2.16
CA MET A 95 -2.03 4.18 2.42
C MET A 95 -1.58 5.44 1.70
N GLN A 96 -1.03 6.38 2.45
CA GLN A 96 -0.47 7.62 1.92
C GLN A 96 0.98 7.35 1.49
N LEU A 97 1.16 6.92 0.24
CA LEU A 97 2.49 6.72 -0.32
C LEU A 97 3.21 8.08 -0.43
N PRO A 98 4.46 8.20 0.05
CA PRO A 98 5.21 9.45 0.03
C PRO A 98 5.76 9.73 -1.38
N LEU A 99 4.89 10.24 -2.26
CA LEU A 99 5.25 10.65 -3.62
C LEU A 99 5.81 12.09 -3.58
N ASP A 100 6.97 12.32 -4.18
CA ASP A 100 7.61 13.63 -4.35
C ASP A 100 7.18 14.33 -5.64
N TYR A 101 6.30 13.70 -6.41
CA TYR A 101 5.75 14.18 -7.67
C TYR A 101 4.22 14.10 -7.69
N GLU A 102 3.64 14.86 -8.61
CA GLU A 102 2.23 14.83 -8.97
C GLU A 102 2.13 14.83 -10.51
N ILE A 103 1.35 13.88 -11.06
CA ILE A 103 1.14 13.80 -12.50
C ILE A 103 -0.02 14.72 -12.88
N THR A 104 0.17 15.52 -13.92
CA THR A 104 -0.78 16.54 -14.38
C THR A 104 -1.15 16.38 -15.86
N ASP A 105 -2.05 17.24 -16.35
CA ASP A 105 -2.48 17.34 -17.75
C ASP A 105 -3.23 16.14 -18.33
N PHE A 106 -3.69 15.21 -17.48
CA PHE A 106 -4.60 14.15 -17.87
C PHE A 106 -6.07 14.57 -17.67
N LYS A 107 -6.97 13.96 -18.43
CA LYS A 107 -8.43 14.12 -18.24
C LYS A 107 -8.98 13.06 -17.31
N ASN A 108 -8.49 11.83 -17.42
CA ASN A 108 -8.91 10.69 -16.62
C ASN A 108 -7.69 9.87 -16.19
N MET A 109 -7.77 9.30 -14.99
CA MET A 109 -6.82 8.33 -14.47
C MET A 109 -7.60 7.10 -14.01
N VAL A 110 -7.18 5.93 -14.45
CA VAL A 110 -7.81 4.67 -14.05
C VAL A 110 -6.78 3.68 -13.53
N ASN A 111 -7.19 2.91 -12.53
CA ASN A 111 -6.49 1.69 -12.15
C ASN A 111 -6.82 0.64 -13.21
N TYR A 112 -5.88 0.39 -14.13
CA TYR A 112 -6.11 -0.42 -15.33
C TYR A 112 -6.01 -1.92 -15.03
N GLY A 113 -5.21 -2.30 -14.05
CA GLY A 113 -5.01 -3.69 -13.68
C GLY A 113 -3.70 -3.95 -12.96
N SER A 114 -3.22 -5.17 -13.06
CA SER A 114 -1.95 -5.62 -12.49
C SER A 114 -1.30 -6.67 -13.37
N ASP A 115 -0.02 -6.50 -13.70
CA ASP A 115 0.76 -7.49 -14.43
C ASP A 115 1.29 -8.61 -13.54
N ARG A 116 1.49 -8.31 -12.26
CA ARG A 116 1.95 -9.27 -11.27
C ARG A 116 1.30 -9.00 -9.92
N MET A 117 0.66 -10.02 -9.36
CA MET A 117 0.17 -10.03 -8.00
C MET A 117 0.67 -11.27 -7.28
N ARG A 118 1.28 -11.12 -6.10
CA ARG A 118 1.72 -12.23 -5.25
C ARG A 118 1.43 -11.93 -3.80
N PHE A 119 0.80 -12.88 -3.11
CA PHE A 119 0.63 -12.91 -1.67
C PHE A 119 1.74 -13.80 -1.09
N VAL A 120 2.80 -13.18 -0.58
CA VAL A 120 4.08 -13.86 -0.29
C VAL A 120 4.16 -14.31 1.16
N CYS A 121 3.72 -13.44 2.08
CA CYS A 121 3.70 -13.72 3.51
C CYS A 121 2.32 -13.43 4.09
N PRO A 122 1.86 -14.22 5.07
CA PRO A 122 0.60 -13.96 5.74
C PRO A 122 0.63 -12.64 6.51
N VAL A 123 -0.55 -12.07 6.69
CA VAL A 123 -0.77 -10.87 7.50
C VAL A 123 -1.67 -11.25 8.68
N PRO A 124 -1.12 -11.54 9.86
CA PRO A 124 -1.92 -11.92 11.02
C PRO A 124 -2.86 -10.81 11.48
N SER A 125 -4.01 -11.18 12.04
CA SER A 125 -4.88 -10.25 12.76
C SER A 125 -4.12 -9.58 13.91
N GLY A 126 -4.37 -8.29 14.14
CA GLY A 126 -3.71 -7.48 15.18
C GLY A 126 -2.38 -6.85 14.76
N CYS A 127 -1.81 -7.20 13.60
CA CYS A 127 -0.60 -6.54 13.14
C CYS A 127 -0.88 -5.24 12.38
N ARG A 128 0.16 -4.46 12.14
CA ARG A 128 0.12 -3.26 11.30
C ARG A 128 0.85 -3.51 9.99
N ILE A 129 0.31 -2.94 8.92
CA ILE A 129 0.93 -2.98 7.59
C ILE A 129 1.26 -1.58 7.12
N HIS A 130 2.26 -1.47 6.25
CA HIS A 130 2.64 -0.27 5.53
C HIS A 130 3.12 -0.65 4.12
N ALA A 131 3.21 0.33 3.22
CA ALA A 131 3.63 0.10 1.86
C ALA A 131 4.74 1.06 1.43
N ARG A 132 5.48 0.64 0.42
CA ARG A 132 6.40 1.46 -0.37
C ARG A 132 6.23 1.12 -1.85
N ASN A 133 6.61 2.05 -2.71
CA ASN A 133 6.45 1.89 -4.15
C ASN A 133 7.67 2.40 -4.93
N ARG A 134 7.74 1.98 -6.18
CA ARG A 134 8.60 2.57 -7.21
C ARG A 134 7.92 2.51 -8.56
N ILE A 135 8.28 3.37 -9.47
CA ILE A 135 7.83 3.29 -10.86
C ILE A 135 8.80 2.36 -11.60
N LYS A 136 8.30 1.24 -12.11
CA LYS A 136 9.07 0.26 -12.88
C LYS A 136 9.15 0.59 -14.35
N ALA A 137 8.05 1.09 -14.91
CA ALA A 137 7.97 1.37 -16.34
C ALA A 137 6.96 2.49 -16.63
N VAL A 138 7.20 3.17 -17.72
CA VAL A 138 6.31 4.15 -18.33
C VAL A 138 6.22 3.81 -19.82
N GLN A 139 5.00 3.65 -20.34
CA GLN A 139 4.76 3.27 -21.72
C GLN A 139 3.71 4.16 -22.36
N ALA A 140 4.01 4.66 -23.55
CA ALA A 140 2.99 5.28 -24.40
C ALA A 140 2.10 4.19 -24.97
N VAL A 141 0.78 4.35 -24.82
CA VAL A 141 -0.25 3.45 -25.36
C VAL A 141 -1.25 4.27 -26.19
N LYS A 142 -2.08 3.60 -26.99
CA LYS A 142 -3.04 4.29 -27.86
C LYS A 142 -3.97 5.26 -27.11
N SER A 143 -4.32 4.95 -25.86
CA SER A 143 -5.24 5.74 -25.02
C SER A 143 -4.55 6.74 -24.09
N GLY A 144 -3.21 6.80 -24.07
CA GLY A 144 -2.48 7.74 -23.19
C GLY A 144 -1.13 7.21 -22.73
N ILE A 145 -0.82 7.41 -21.46
CA ILE A 145 0.42 6.93 -20.82
C ILE A 145 0.07 5.90 -19.73
N GLN A 146 0.66 4.72 -19.83
CA GLN A 146 0.56 3.69 -18.82
C GLN A 146 1.79 3.69 -17.91
N LEU A 147 1.55 3.74 -16.62
CA LEU A 147 2.53 3.55 -15.57
C LEU A 147 2.45 2.14 -15.01
N THR A 148 3.59 1.47 -14.84
CA THR A 148 3.70 0.27 -14.00
C THR A 148 4.33 0.67 -12.68
N MET A 149 3.54 0.64 -11.60
CA MET A 149 3.99 0.93 -10.25
C MET A 149 4.14 -0.38 -9.47
N GLU A 150 5.36 -0.72 -9.08
CA GLU A 150 5.58 -1.82 -8.13
C GLU A 150 5.28 -1.32 -6.72
N ILE A 151 4.34 -1.99 -6.05
CA ILE A 151 3.92 -1.72 -4.69
C ILE A 151 4.24 -2.94 -3.85
N ASN A 152 4.99 -2.73 -2.77
CA ASN A 152 5.29 -3.76 -1.78
C ASN A 152 4.63 -3.40 -0.45
N ILE A 153 3.72 -4.26 0.03
CA ILE A 153 3.07 -4.12 1.33
C ILE A 153 3.73 -5.08 2.31
N HIS A 154 4.13 -4.58 3.46
CA HIS A 154 4.80 -5.35 4.50
C HIS A 154 4.03 -5.28 5.81
N VAL A 155 4.12 -6.33 6.62
CA VAL A 155 3.86 -6.21 8.05
C VAL A 155 5.00 -5.38 8.65
N VAL A 156 4.66 -4.42 9.50
CA VAL A 156 5.64 -3.53 10.15
C VAL A 156 6.65 -4.37 10.94
N GLY A 157 7.92 -4.11 10.71
CA GLY A 157 9.02 -4.88 11.31
C GLY A 157 9.43 -6.14 10.55
N GLN A 158 8.73 -6.51 9.46
CA GLN A 158 9.11 -7.65 8.62
C GLN A 158 9.84 -7.17 7.35
N GLU A 159 10.98 -7.79 7.06
CA GLU A 159 11.76 -7.46 5.85
C GLU A 159 11.08 -7.97 4.57
N ARG A 160 10.47 -9.16 4.65
CA ARG A 160 9.84 -9.79 3.49
C ARG A 160 8.45 -9.20 3.27
N PRO A 161 8.09 -8.79 2.03
CA PRO A 161 6.76 -8.27 1.74
C PRO A 161 5.67 -9.32 1.92
N SER A 162 4.49 -8.90 2.34
CA SER A 162 3.29 -9.72 2.34
C SER A 162 2.60 -9.71 0.98
N VAL A 163 2.60 -8.55 0.31
CA VAL A 163 2.04 -8.40 -1.04
C VAL A 163 3.07 -7.71 -1.94
N ILE A 164 3.22 -8.23 -3.15
CA ILE A 164 3.94 -7.59 -4.25
C ILE A 164 2.94 -7.40 -5.39
N ASN A 165 2.76 -6.16 -5.83
CA ASN A 165 1.85 -5.81 -6.91
C ASN A 165 2.53 -4.89 -7.93
N ASP A 166 2.58 -5.30 -9.20
CA ASP A 166 2.93 -4.45 -10.33
C ASP A 166 1.62 -3.84 -10.87
N GLN A 167 1.17 -2.76 -10.25
CA GLN A 167 -0.08 -2.08 -10.58
C GLN A 167 0.06 -1.24 -11.84
N LEU A 168 -0.92 -1.37 -12.74
CA LEU A 168 -1.02 -0.58 -13.96
C LEU A 168 -1.95 0.60 -13.75
N ILE A 169 -1.44 1.80 -13.98
CA ILE A 169 -2.20 3.06 -13.91
C ILE A 169 -2.17 3.69 -15.29
N LEU A 170 -3.35 4.00 -15.83
CA LEU A 170 -3.47 4.61 -17.14
C LEU A 170 -3.95 6.06 -17.00
N TYR A 171 -3.15 6.98 -17.52
CA TYR A 171 -3.44 8.41 -17.64
C TYR A 171 -3.90 8.74 -19.08
N MET A 172 -5.11 9.33 -19.22
CA MET A 172 -5.75 9.62 -20.51
C MET A 172 -6.08 11.11 -20.67
#